data_9f38cd84bd8f20574121eb2882dd0e3e
#
_entry.id   9f38cd84bd8f20574121eb2882dd0e3e
#
_cell.length_a   1.000
_cell.length_b   1.000
_cell.length_c   1.000
_cell.angle_alpha   90.00
_cell.angle_beta   90.00
_cell.angle_gamma   90.00
#
_symmetry.space_group_name_H-M   'P 1'
#
loop_
_entity.id
_entity.type
_entity.pdbx_description
1 polymer ?
#
loop_
_entity_poly.entity_id
_entity_poly.type
_entity_poly.pdbx_seq_one_letter_code
_entity_poly.pdbx_strand_id
1 'polypeptide(L)'
;AIGRQNIGQPYSLHLLGEFPYEIHDSLPLYSLAQSDCVVFAEHTYAMALSGTWEEFFWMLQRIRYRDGVIGVATRNHYTEMDWNVANRWLVTDVSAQLAGAGGPSYDMKVDRARFLATRHNTVREIPVETSRQAYVPKEQVAAIASQLQEGDFVNVISTRDGEYWASHVGLVVLGPNGERHFLHSAEPQVREETFEPYIARTLERQARYARAAKLGQPLAGFK
;
A
#
# COMPACT_ATOMS: atom_id res chain seq x y z
N ALA A 1 7.94 13.20 9.89
CA ALA A 1 7.28 13.99 10.93
C ALA A 1 5.76 13.87 10.89
N ILE A 2 5.07 14.17 9.75
CA ILE A 2 3.60 14.20 9.67
C ILE A 2 2.97 12.84 10.00
N GLY A 3 3.39 11.75 9.35
CA GLY A 3 2.82 10.43 9.60
C GLY A 3 2.92 9.97 11.06
N ARG A 4 3.96 10.37 11.79
CA ARG A 4 4.11 10.04 13.22
C ARG A 4 3.05 10.66 14.13
N GLN A 5 2.42 11.77 13.72
CA GLN A 5 1.33 12.39 14.48
C GLN A 5 0.09 11.49 14.53
N ASN A 6 -0.01 10.52 13.62
CA ASN A 6 -1.10 9.56 13.56
C ASN A 6 -0.81 8.26 14.35
N ILE A 7 0.34 8.12 15.03
CA ILE A 7 0.61 6.93 15.85
C ILE A 7 -0.48 6.82 16.92
N GLY A 8 -1.09 5.61 17.01
CA GLY A 8 -2.25 5.36 17.86
C GLY A 8 -3.61 5.56 17.17
N GLN A 9 -3.66 6.08 15.94
CA GLN A 9 -4.91 6.17 15.17
C GLN A 9 -5.47 4.77 14.92
N PRO A 10 -6.75 4.49 15.25
CA PRO A 10 -7.34 3.18 15.09
C PRO A 10 -7.35 2.68 13.65
N TYR A 11 -7.11 1.38 13.47
CA TYR A 11 -7.23 0.72 12.17
C TYR A 11 -8.68 0.43 11.81
N SER A 12 -9.05 0.69 10.56
CA SER A 12 -10.34 0.30 9.98
C SER A 12 -10.18 0.01 8.50
N LEU A 13 -10.53 -1.22 8.09
CA LEU A 13 -10.39 -1.64 6.70
C LEU A 13 -11.55 -1.14 5.84
N HIS A 14 -11.26 -0.72 4.60
CA HIS A 14 -12.27 -0.29 3.61
C HIS A 14 -13.19 0.84 4.09
N LEU A 15 -12.61 1.87 4.71
CA LEU A 15 -13.35 2.94 5.35
C LEU A 15 -13.69 4.14 4.43
N LEU A 16 -13.13 4.18 3.22
CA LEU A 16 -13.35 5.28 2.27
C LEU A 16 -14.02 4.82 0.98
N GLY A 17 -14.85 5.68 0.44
CA GLY A 17 -15.55 5.53 -0.83
C GLY A 17 -15.62 6.83 -1.62
N GLU A 18 -16.66 7.02 -2.44
CA GLU A 18 -16.79 8.13 -3.39
C GLU A 18 -17.99 9.06 -3.12
N PHE A 19 -18.67 8.93 -1.98
CA PHE A 19 -19.79 9.83 -1.67
C PHE A 19 -19.28 11.27 -1.43
N PRO A 20 -19.92 12.32 -2.00
CA PRO A 20 -21.19 12.33 -2.72
C PRO A 20 -21.09 12.21 -4.26
N TYR A 21 -19.94 11.91 -4.82
CA TYR A 21 -19.71 11.90 -6.28
C TYR A 21 -20.29 10.67 -6.97
N GLU A 22 -20.25 9.51 -6.30
CA GLU A 22 -20.85 8.27 -6.78
C GLU A 22 -21.59 7.54 -5.64
N ILE A 23 -22.57 6.68 -6.03
CA ILE A 23 -23.38 5.89 -5.11
C ILE A 23 -22.92 4.43 -4.97
N HIS A 24 -21.99 3.99 -5.83
CA HIS A 24 -21.49 2.60 -5.84
C HIS A 24 -20.70 2.24 -4.60
N ASP A 25 -20.00 3.23 -4.02
CA ASP A 25 -19.35 3.12 -2.72
C ASP A 25 -19.65 4.41 -1.94
N SER A 26 -20.68 4.37 -1.10
CA SER A 26 -21.22 5.53 -0.40
C SER A 26 -20.45 5.95 0.86
N LEU A 27 -19.25 5.41 1.07
CA LEU A 27 -18.38 5.83 2.15
C LEU A 27 -17.75 7.21 1.87
N PRO A 28 -17.23 7.89 2.92
CA PRO A 28 -16.66 9.22 2.76
C PRO A 28 -15.34 9.20 1.96
N LEU A 29 -14.98 10.37 1.38
CA LEU A 29 -13.76 10.56 0.60
C LEU A 29 -12.47 10.58 1.45
N TYR A 30 -12.56 10.84 2.73
CA TYR A 30 -11.43 10.90 3.66
C TYR A 30 -11.86 10.54 5.08
N SER A 31 -10.88 10.18 5.91
CA SER A 31 -11.05 10.01 7.36
C SER A 31 -9.79 10.46 8.09
N LEU A 32 -9.96 11.32 9.10
CA LEU A 32 -8.87 11.73 10.01
C LEU A 32 -8.91 10.96 11.33
N ALA A 33 -9.97 10.19 11.58
CA ALA A 33 -10.16 9.45 12.82
C ALA A 33 -9.61 8.02 12.77
N GLN A 34 -9.61 7.41 11.58
CA GLN A 34 -9.21 6.01 11.36
C GLN A 34 -8.53 5.87 10.00
N SER A 35 -7.73 4.82 9.83
CA SER A 35 -7.12 4.49 8.54
C SER A 35 -6.89 2.99 8.37
N ASP A 36 -6.90 2.52 7.12
CA ASP A 36 -6.18 1.32 6.73
C ASP A 36 -4.77 1.68 6.24
N CYS A 37 -4.02 0.69 5.77
CA CYS A 37 -2.63 0.89 5.38
C CYS A 37 -2.47 1.86 4.19
N VAL A 38 -3.35 1.77 3.18
CA VAL A 38 -3.30 2.64 1.99
C VAL A 38 -3.78 4.04 2.35
N VAL A 39 -4.91 4.14 3.03
CA VAL A 39 -5.47 5.42 3.48
C VAL A 39 -4.48 6.19 4.33
N PHE A 40 -3.78 5.52 5.26
CA PHE A 40 -2.73 6.14 6.08
C PHE A 40 -1.62 6.75 5.23
N ALA A 41 -1.10 6.00 4.26
CA ALA A 41 -0.02 6.48 3.39
C ALA A 41 -0.48 7.63 2.49
N GLU A 42 -1.66 7.51 1.84
CA GLU A 42 -2.25 8.55 1.00
C GLU A 42 -2.47 9.85 1.77
N HIS A 43 -3.06 9.78 2.98
CA HIS A 43 -3.27 10.95 3.84
C HIS A 43 -1.96 11.58 4.27
N THR A 44 -0.95 10.78 4.64
CA THR A 44 0.36 11.28 5.04
C THR A 44 1.04 12.04 3.90
N TYR A 45 1.02 11.52 2.67
CA TYR A 45 1.55 12.23 1.51
C TYR A 45 0.75 13.49 1.19
N ALA A 46 -0.58 13.38 1.16
CA ALA A 46 -1.42 14.54 0.89
C ALA A 46 -1.18 15.67 1.87
N MET A 47 -1.09 15.38 3.17
CA MET A 47 -0.76 16.37 4.21
C MET A 47 0.66 16.93 4.06
N ALA A 48 1.64 16.11 3.68
CA ALA A 48 3.02 16.55 3.50
C ALA A 48 3.20 17.49 2.31
N LEU A 49 2.34 17.39 1.30
CA LEU A 49 2.39 18.15 0.05
C LEU A 49 1.45 19.37 0.05
N SER A 50 0.78 19.65 1.17
CA SER A 50 -0.26 20.69 1.26
C SER A 50 0.00 21.63 2.42
N GLY A 51 -0.31 22.89 2.24
CA GLY A 51 -0.26 23.93 3.27
C GLY A 51 -1.62 24.33 3.83
N THR A 52 -2.70 23.94 3.16
CA THR A 52 -4.08 24.27 3.53
C THR A 52 -4.96 23.04 3.48
N TRP A 53 -6.15 23.14 4.11
CA TRP A 53 -7.16 22.06 4.06
C TRP A 53 -7.64 21.77 2.63
N GLU A 54 -7.86 22.79 1.84
CA GLU A 54 -8.32 22.65 0.46
C GLU A 54 -7.26 21.95 -0.40
N GLU A 55 -5.99 22.35 -0.27
CA GLU A 55 -4.88 21.68 -0.94
C GLU A 55 -4.77 20.22 -0.52
N PHE A 56 -4.88 19.92 0.77
CA PHE A 56 -4.88 18.53 1.27
C PHE A 56 -5.99 17.71 0.62
N PHE A 57 -7.23 18.25 0.61
CA PHE A 57 -8.36 17.53 0.05
C PHE A 57 -8.12 17.16 -1.42
N TRP A 58 -7.73 18.12 -2.24
CA TRP A 58 -7.51 17.87 -3.68
C TRP A 58 -6.25 17.05 -3.95
N MET A 59 -5.19 17.21 -3.15
CA MET A 59 -3.99 16.38 -3.23
C MET A 59 -4.31 14.92 -2.90
N LEU A 60 -5.14 14.67 -1.90
CA LEU A 60 -5.61 13.32 -1.56
C LEU A 60 -6.38 12.70 -2.74
N GLN A 61 -7.27 13.46 -3.37
CA GLN A 61 -8.00 12.94 -4.54
C GLN A 61 -7.05 12.64 -5.71
N ARG A 62 -6.05 13.51 -5.94
CA ARG A 62 -5.03 13.29 -6.97
C ARG A 62 -4.20 12.02 -6.73
N ILE A 63 -3.87 11.71 -5.49
CA ILE A 63 -3.11 10.51 -5.12
C ILE A 63 -3.99 9.26 -5.23
N ARG A 64 -5.23 9.34 -4.75
CA ARG A 64 -6.13 8.19 -4.61
C ARG A 64 -6.78 7.76 -5.92
N TYR A 65 -7.02 8.70 -6.84
CA TYR A 65 -7.72 8.45 -8.09
C TYR A 65 -6.84 8.75 -9.30
N ARG A 66 -7.00 7.97 -10.36
CA ARG A 66 -6.35 8.24 -11.64
C ARG A 66 -6.72 9.63 -12.14
N ASP A 67 -5.71 10.44 -12.43
CA ASP A 67 -5.85 11.84 -12.88
C ASP A 67 -6.67 12.73 -11.91
N GLY A 68 -6.83 12.32 -10.64
CA GLY A 68 -7.62 13.04 -9.64
C GLY A 68 -9.14 12.98 -9.87
N VAL A 69 -9.63 12.16 -10.77
CA VAL A 69 -11.05 12.05 -11.09
C VAL A 69 -11.72 11.09 -10.12
N ILE A 70 -12.54 11.64 -9.23
CA ILE A 70 -13.23 10.86 -8.19
C ILE A 70 -14.24 9.90 -8.80
N GLY A 71 -14.08 8.60 -8.55
CA GLY A 71 -14.97 7.57 -9.02
C GLY A 71 -14.45 6.18 -8.73
N VAL A 72 -15.34 5.21 -8.54
CA VAL A 72 -14.96 3.82 -8.23
C VAL A 72 -14.12 3.18 -9.33
N ALA A 73 -14.36 3.55 -10.59
CA ALA A 73 -13.61 3.02 -11.73
C ALA A 73 -12.23 3.68 -11.93
N THR A 74 -12.00 4.83 -11.33
CA THR A 74 -10.75 5.58 -11.38
C THR A 74 -9.93 5.45 -10.10
N ARG A 75 -10.52 4.90 -9.02
CA ARG A 75 -9.80 4.62 -7.78
C ARG A 75 -8.66 3.63 -8.04
N ASN A 76 -7.50 3.89 -7.44
CA ASN A 76 -6.31 3.06 -7.53
C ASN A 76 -6.47 1.84 -6.61
N HIS A 77 -7.18 0.80 -7.06
CA HIS A 77 -7.52 -0.37 -6.25
C HIS A 77 -6.36 -1.33 -6.00
N TYR A 78 -5.39 -1.36 -6.92
CA TYR A 78 -4.20 -2.22 -6.85
C TYR A 78 -2.96 -1.37 -6.71
N THR A 79 -2.21 -1.54 -5.63
CA THR A 79 -1.06 -0.65 -5.38
C THR A 79 0.00 -0.76 -6.47
N GLU A 80 0.33 -1.97 -6.93
CA GLU A 80 1.36 -2.18 -7.95
C GLU A 80 0.94 -1.74 -9.35
N MET A 81 -0.34 -1.98 -9.71
CA MET A 81 -0.84 -1.82 -11.09
C MET A 81 -1.61 -0.52 -11.31
N ASP A 82 -2.11 0.11 -10.23
CA ASP A 82 -2.87 1.36 -10.30
C ASP A 82 -2.14 2.47 -9.57
N TRP A 83 -1.94 2.34 -8.26
CA TRP A 83 -1.44 3.40 -7.40
C TRP A 83 -0.02 3.84 -7.78
N ASN A 84 0.91 2.90 -7.88
CA ASN A 84 2.29 3.21 -8.27
C ASN A 84 2.36 3.83 -9.67
N VAL A 85 1.50 3.35 -10.59
CA VAL A 85 1.45 3.83 -11.99
C VAL A 85 0.86 5.23 -12.08
N ALA A 86 -0.27 5.48 -11.41
CA ALA A 86 -0.94 6.78 -11.41
C ALA A 86 -0.11 7.85 -10.66
N ASN A 87 0.69 7.44 -9.69
CA ASN A 87 1.50 8.34 -8.86
C ASN A 87 2.98 8.43 -9.27
N ARG A 88 3.34 8.11 -10.53
CA ARG A 88 4.71 8.27 -11.05
C ARG A 88 5.25 9.71 -11.00
N TRP A 89 4.38 10.68 -10.85
CA TRP A 89 4.76 12.07 -10.62
C TRP A 89 5.28 12.32 -9.20
N LEU A 90 4.97 11.43 -8.25
CA LEU A 90 5.32 11.51 -6.83
C LEU A 90 6.37 10.49 -6.44
N VAL A 91 6.27 9.25 -6.95
CA VAL A 91 7.13 8.12 -6.58
C VAL A 91 7.77 7.46 -7.80
N THR A 92 8.94 6.87 -7.60
CA THR A 92 9.63 6.04 -8.60
C THR A 92 9.84 4.65 -8.01
N ASP A 93 9.45 3.60 -8.77
CA ASP A 93 9.72 2.21 -8.36
C ASP A 93 11.22 1.90 -8.51
N VAL A 94 11.88 1.67 -7.39
CA VAL A 94 13.30 1.32 -7.30
C VAL A 94 13.53 -0.16 -6.97
N SER A 95 12.48 -0.97 -6.94
CA SER A 95 12.54 -2.38 -6.52
C SER A 95 13.53 -3.21 -7.33
N ALA A 96 13.53 -3.04 -8.66
CA ALA A 96 14.47 -3.75 -9.54
C ALA A 96 15.93 -3.33 -9.28
N GLN A 97 16.17 -2.05 -9.01
CA GLN A 97 17.50 -1.53 -8.67
C GLN A 97 17.99 -2.10 -7.34
N LEU A 98 17.14 -2.10 -6.31
CA LEU A 98 17.46 -2.60 -4.96
C LEU A 98 17.65 -4.12 -4.93
N ALA A 99 16.87 -4.87 -5.72
CA ALA A 99 17.02 -6.32 -5.85
C ALA A 99 18.28 -6.75 -6.60
N GLY A 100 18.90 -5.83 -7.35
CA GLY A 100 20.10 -6.06 -8.12
C GLY A 100 19.89 -6.81 -9.42
N ALA A 101 20.98 -7.01 -10.19
CA ALA A 101 20.94 -7.71 -11.45
C ALA A 101 20.48 -9.18 -11.28
N GLY A 102 19.43 -9.56 -11.99
CA GLY A 102 18.82 -10.89 -11.87
C GLY A 102 17.94 -11.07 -10.63
N GLY A 103 17.57 -10.00 -9.97
CA GLY A 103 16.62 -10.02 -8.85
C GLY A 103 15.26 -10.63 -9.24
N PRO A 104 14.49 -11.15 -8.27
CA PRO A 104 13.24 -11.84 -8.53
C PRO A 104 12.14 -10.90 -9.01
N SER A 105 11.23 -11.47 -9.77
CA SER A 105 10.03 -10.79 -10.27
C SER A 105 8.87 -11.77 -10.36
N TYR A 106 7.65 -11.25 -10.44
CA TYR A 106 6.43 -12.02 -10.63
C TYR A 106 5.54 -11.35 -11.68
N ASP A 107 4.71 -12.12 -12.35
CA ASP A 107 3.69 -11.60 -13.25
C ASP A 107 2.39 -11.41 -12.47
N MET A 108 1.93 -10.15 -12.41
CA MET A 108 0.66 -9.78 -11.79
C MET A 108 -0.40 -9.60 -12.86
N LYS A 109 -1.50 -10.34 -12.73
CA LYS A 109 -2.65 -10.25 -13.63
C LYS A 109 -3.82 -9.60 -12.90
N VAL A 110 -4.38 -8.53 -13.47
CA VAL A 110 -5.51 -7.78 -12.90
C VAL A 110 -6.69 -7.75 -13.87
N ASP A 111 -7.83 -8.22 -13.39
CA ASP A 111 -9.13 -8.13 -14.05
C ASP A 111 -10.01 -7.10 -13.32
N ARG A 112 -9.84 -5.83 -13.69
CA ARG A 112 -10.57 -4.71 -13.07
C ARG A 112 -12.06 -4.77 -13.37
N ALA A 113 -12.44 -5.25 -14.56
CA ALA A 113 -13.84 -5.39 -14.94
C ALA A 113 -14.57 -6.34 -13.98
N ARG A 114 -13.98 -7.53 -13.75
CA ARG A 114 -14.51 -8.51 -12.79
C ARG A 114 -14.51 -7.97 -11.35
N PHE A 115 -13.44 -7.30 -10.94
CA PHE A 115 -13.33 -6.69 -9.60
C PHE A 115 -14.46 -5.67 -9.37
N LEU A 116 -14.66 -4.71 -10.29
CA LEU A 116 -15.70 -3.69 -10.19
C LEU A 116 -17.10 -4.30 -10.19
N ALA A 117 -17.34 -5.30 -11.03
CA ALA A 117 -18.64 -5.98 -11.07
C ALA A 117 -18.94 -6.72 -9.75
N THR A 118 -17.94 -7.41 -9.18
CA THR A 118 -18.15 -8.25 -7.99
C THR A 118 -18.15 -7.48 -6.67
N ARG A 119 -17.34 -6.41 -6.57
CA ARG A 119 -17.16 -5.65 -5.31
C ARG A 119 -18.01 -4.40 -5.24
N HIS A 120 -18.29 -3.77 -6.37
CA HIS A 120 -18.96 -2.47 -6.45
C HIS A 120 -20.24 -2.50 -7.30
N ASN A 121 -20.68 -3.69 -7.76
CA ASN A 121 -21.84 -3.84 -8.64
C ASN A 121 -21.82 -2.88 -9.84
N THR A 122 -20.64 -2.67 -10.40
CA THR A 122 -20.40 -1.71 -11.48
C THR A 122 -19.82 -2.42 -12.68
N VAL A 123 -20.56 -2.41 -13.80
CA VAL A 123 -20.11 -3.04 -15.05
C VAL A 123 -19.28 -2.03 -15.86
N ARG A 124 -18.06 -2.43 -16.23
CA ARG A 124 -17.15 -1.68 -17.10
C ARG A 124 -16.43 -2.64 -18.04
N GLU A 125 -16.22 -2.20 -19.26
CA GLU A 125 -15.38 -2.92 -20.23
C GLU A 125 -13.93 -2.44 -20.07
N ILE A 126 -13.16 -3.18 -19.29
CA ILE A 126 -11.74 -2.91 -19.04
C ILE A 126 -10.97 -4.18 -19.38
N PRO A 127 -10.00 -4.14 -20.31
CA PRO A 127 -9.18 -5.29 -20.62
C PRO A 127 -8.43 -5.82 -19.41
N VAL A 128 -8.25 -7.13 -19.35
CA VAL A 128 -7.35 -7.76 -18.38
C VAL A 128 -5.93 -7.31 -18.67
N GLU A 129 -5.23 -6.87 -17.65
CA GLU A 129 -3.85 -6.39 -17.75
C GLU A 129 -2.91 -7.34 -17.03
N THR A 130 -1.74 -7.56 -17.61
CA THR A 130 -0.65 -8.31 -16.98
C THR A 130 0.61 -7.44 -16.99
N SER A 131 1.30 -7.37 -15.86
CA SER A 131 2.56 -6.64 -15.74
C SER A 131 3.55 -7.40 -14.89
N ARG A 132 4.83 -7.35 -15.29
CA ARG A 132 5.93 -7.93 -14.54
C ARG A 132 6.41 -6.97 -13.46
N GLN A 133 6.45 -7.45 -12.22
CA GLN A 133 6.78 -6.67 -11.04
C GLN A 133 8.05 -7.23 -10.39
N ALA A 134 9.06 -6.37 -10.16
CA ALA A 134 10.23 -6.72 -9.37
C ALA A 134 9.93 -6.58 -7.88
N TYR A 135 10.62 -7.33 -7.03
CA TYR A 135 10.56 -7.16 -5.58
C TYR A 135 11.90 -7.51 -4.93
N VAL A 136 12.13 -6.98 -3.74
CA VAL A 136 13.29 -7.33 -2.89
C VAL A 136 12.89 -8.50 -2.00
N PRO A 137 13.58 -9.66 -2.07
CA PRO A 137 13.29 -10.79 -1.18
C PRO A 137 13.45 -10.41 0.29
N LYS A 138 12.62 -11.00 1.15
CA LYS A 138 12.64 -10.71 2.60
C LYS A 138 14.02 -10.92 3.24
N GLU A 139 14.81 -11.87 2.74
CA GLU A 139 16.16 -12.17 3.19
C GLU A 139 17.16 -11.04 2.89
N GLN A 140 16.88 -10.19 1.92
CA GLN A 140 17.71 -9.09 1.49
C GLN A 140 17.32 -7.74 2.11
N VAL A 141 16.16 -7.65 2.73
CA VAL A 141 15.61 -6.36 3.23
C VAL A 141 16.56 -5.69 4.21
N ALA A 142 17.15 -6.43 5.14
CA ALA A 142 18.13 -5.88 6.09
C ALA A 142 19.35 -5.29 5.38
N ALA A 143 19.84 -5.93 4.31
CA ALA A 143 21.01 -5.48 3.56
C ALA A 143 20.75 -4.20 2.75
N ILE A 144 19.51 -4.00 2.26
CA ILE A 144 19.16 -2.82 1.47
C ILE A 144 18.57 -1.68 2.34
N ALA A 145 18.26 -1.95 3.60
CA ALA A 145 17.54 -0.99 4.45
C ALA A 145 18.20 0.39 4.50
N SER A 146 19.54 0.46 4.52
CA SER A 146 20.29 1.73 4.52
C SER A 146 20.11 2.56 3.23
N GLN A 147 19.63 1.96 2.14
CA GLN A 147 19.39 2.63 0.86
C GLN A 147 17.99 3.25 0.79
N LEU A 148 17.08 2.83 1.68
CA LEU A 148 15.75 3.40 1.77
C LEU A 148 15.81 4.83 2.31
N GLN A 149 14.90 5.68 1.82
CA GLN A 149 14.83 7.10 2.21
C GLN A 149 13.57 7.38 3.03
N GLU A 150 13.65 8.42 3.86
CA GLU A 150 12.46 8.88 4.60
C GLU A 150 11.36 9.31 3.62
N GLY A 151 10.18 8.73 3.79
CA GLY A 151 9.03 8.95 2.92
C GLY A 151 8.86 7.90 1.84
N ASP A 152 9.77 6.94 1.66
CA ASP A 152 9.57 5.86 0.69
C ASP A 152 8.29 5.08 1.01
N PHE A 153 7.50 4.80 -0.04
CA PHE A 153 6.31 3.95 0.01
C PHE A 153 6.71 2.49 -0.19
N VAL A 154 6.36 1.66 0.76
CA VAL A 154 6.72 0.24 0.76
C VAL A 154 5.49 -0.63 0.55
N ASN A 155 5.48 -1.43 -0.51
CA ASN A 155 4.53 -2.53 -0.71
C ASN A 155 5.09 -3.81 -0.10
N VAL A 156 4.34 -4.44 0.79
CA VAL A 156 4.67 -5.75 1.39
C VAL A 156 4.06 -6.83 0.53
N ILE A 157 4.91 -7.56 -0.18
CA ILE A 157 4.48 -8.59 -1.13
C ILE A 157 4.26 -9.92 -0.43
N SER A 158 3.06 -10.45 -0.57
CA SER A 158 2.68 -11.80 -0.15
C SER A 158 2.48 -12.71 -1.35
N THR A 159 2.59 -14.03 -1.11
CA THR A 159 2.35 -15.04 -2.13
C THR A 159 1.50 -16.17 -1.59
N ARG A 160 0.67 -16.77 -2.43
CA ARG A 160 -0.08 -17.99 -2.16
C ARG A 160 -0.36 -18.69 -3.48
N ASP A 161 -0.12 -20.01 -3.54
CA ASP A 161 -0.38 -20.85 -4.72
C ASP A 161 0.27 -20.33 -6.01
N GLY A 162 1.44 -19.67 -5.88
CA GLY A 162 2.18 -19.09 -6.99
C GLY A 162 1.70 -17.68 -7.42
N GLU A 163 0.62 -17.17 -6.85
CA GLU A 163 0.18 -15.80 -7.06
C GLU A 163 0.80 -14.85 -6.05
N TYR A 164 1.14 -13.64 -6.49
CA TYR A 164 1.77 -12.59 -5.71
C TYR A 164 0.91 -11.32 -5.72
N TRP A 165 0.89 -10.59 -4.62
CA TRP A 165 0.20 -9.30 -4.52
C TRP A 165 0.72 -8.48 -3.35
N ALA A 166 0.55 -7.15 -3.39
CA ALA A 166 0.75 -6.31 -2.23
C ALA A 166 -0.36 -6.56 -1.20
N SER A 167 0.00 -7.11 -0.07
CA SER A 167 -0.92 -7.42 1.03
C SER A 167 -0.97 -6.36 2.10
N HIS A 168 -0.02 -5.44 2.10
CA HIS A 168 0.11 -4.35 3.05
C HIS A 168 1.00 -3.26 2.50
N VAL A 169 0.84 -2.03 3.00
CA VAL A 169 1.71 -0.90 2.66
C VAL A 169 2.07 -0.09 3.91
N GLY A 170 3.10 0.72 3.79
CA GLY A 170 3.51 1.69 4.80
C GLY A 170 4.64 2.58 4.29
N LEU A 171 5.15 3.41 5.16
CA LEU A 171 6.15 4.43 4.85
C LEU A 171 7.45 4.16 5.59
N VAL A 172 8.57 4.48 4.96
CA VAL A 172 9.86 4.52 5.64
C VAL A 172 9.98 5.82 6.42
N VAL A 173 10.40 5.72 7.67
CA VAL A 173 10.78 6.88 8.50
C VAL A 173 12.14 6.64 9.14
N LEU A 174 12.87 7.72 9.44
CA LEU A 174 14.17 7.61 10.12
C LEU A 174 13.99 7.64 11.63
N GLY A 175 14.56 6.67 12.32
CA GLY A 175 14.69 6.66 13.77
C GLY A 175 15.75 7.67 14.26
N PRO A 176 15.91 7.83 15.59
CA PRO A 176 16.79 8.84 16.17
C PRO A 176 18.27 8.72 15.75
N ASN A 177 18.73 7.51 15.47
CA ASN A 177 20.10 7.24 15.05
C ASN A 177 20.24 7.03 13.53
N GLY A 178 19.19 7.37 12.75
CA GLY A 178 19.16 7.21 11.31
C GLY A 178 18.82 5.80 10.81
N GLU A 179 18.45 4.89 11.70
CA GLU A 179 17.91 3.59 11.35
C GLU A 179 16.55 3.73 10.62
N ARG A 180 16.24 2.79 9.71
CA ARG A 180 15.01 2.81 8.94
C ARG A 180 13.91 2.06 9.68
N HIS A 181 12.82 2.76 9.93
CA HIS A 181 11.61 2.22 10.54
C HIS A 181 10.48 2.15 9.53
N PHE A 182 9.56 1.24 9.77
CA PHE A 182 8.33 1.05 9.03
C PHE A 182 7.18 1.66 9.81
N LEU A 183 6.61 2.74 9.28
CA LEU A 183 5.46 3.44 9.85
C LEU A 183 4.22 3.04 9.04
N HIS A 184 3.26 2.39 9.66
CA HIS A 184 2.11 1.84 8.96
C HIS A 184 0.86 1.75 9.84
N SER A 185 -0.31 1.70 9.17
CA SER A 185 -1.60 1.42 9.81
C SER A 185 -1.93 -0.06 9.66
N ALA A 186 -2.03 -0.77 10.77
CA ALA A 186 -2.46 -2.17 10.84
C ALA A 186 -3.10 -2.42 12.21
N GLU A 187 -3.95 -3.46 12.32
CA GLU A 187 -4.60 -3.77 13.59
C GLU A 187 -3.63 -3.81 14.78
N PRO A 188 -3.97 -3.16 15.90
CA PRO A 188 -5.20 -2.39 16.13
C PRO A 188 -5.10 -0.91 15.71
N GLN A 189 -3.91 -0.39 15.38
CA GLN A 189 -3.67 1.04 15.19
C GLN A 189 -2.39 1.32 14.39
N VAL A 190 -2.22 2.57 13.98
CA VAL A 190 -0.97 3.08 13.39
C VAL A 190 0.17 2.92 14.37
N ARG A 191 1.29 2.37 13.90
CA ARG A 191 2.50 2.16 14.69
C ARG A 191 3.77 2.29 13.86
N GLU A 192 4.85 2.54 14.56
CA GLU A 192 6.21 2.56 14.03
C GLU A 192 7.02 1.40 14.62
N GLU A 193 7.75 0.70 13.76
CA GLU A 193 8.60 -0.40 14.18
C GLU A 193 9.77 -0.57 13.18
N THR A 194 10.86 -1.19 13.58
CA THR A 194 11.94 -1.53 12.65
C THR A 194 11.54 -2.69 11.74
N PHE A 195 12.17 -2.80 10.56
CA PHE A 195 11.82 -3.84 9.59
C PHE A 195 12.04 -5.26 10.10
N GLU A 196 13.11 -5.52 10.86
CA GLU A 196 13.41 -6.85 11.36
C GLU A 196 12.31 -7.44 12.27
N PRO A 197 11.87 -6.74 13.33
CA PRO A 197 10.72 -7.16 14.14
C PRO A 197 9.43 -7.31 13.33
N TYR A 198 9.18 -6.43 12.36
CA TYR A 198 8.02 -6.54 11.48
C TYR A 198 8.04 -7.85 10.68
N ILE A 199 9.18 -8.16 10.04
CA ILE A 199 9.37 -9.38 9.26
C ILE A 199 9.24 -10.61 10.16
N ALA A 200 9.93 -10.65 11.30
CA ALA A 200 9.91 -11.76 12.25
C ALA A 200 8.48 -12.07 12.70
N ARG A 201 7.73 -11.06 13.15
CA ARG A 201 6.34 -11.20 13.57
C ARG A 201 5.42 -11.69 12.44
N THR A 202 5.64 -11.19 11.22
CA THR A 202 4.87 -11.60 10.04
C THR A 202 5.10 -13.08 9.73
N LEU A 203 6.35 -13.54 9.76
CA LEU A 203 6.72 -14.94 9.55
C LEU A 203 6.17 -15.84 10.65
N GLU A 204 6.22 -15.44 11.91
CA GLU A 204 5.62 -16.18 13.04
C GLU A 204 4.11 -16.33 12.89
N ARG A 205 3.43 -15.24 12.49
CA ARG A 205 1.99 -15.28 12.22
C ARG A 205 1.66 -16.26 11.10
N GLN A 206 2.41 -16.23 10.01
CA GLN A 206 2.25 -17.15 8.87
C GLN A 206 2.47 -18.61 9.27
N ALA A 207 3.53 -18.90 10.02
CA ALA A 207 3.82 -20.24 10.54
C ALA A 207 2.70 -20.77 11.47
N ARG A 208 2.07 -19.87 12.23
CA ARG A 208 0.93 -20.19 13.09
C ARG A 208 -0.31 -20.54 12.28
N TYR A 209 -0.60 -19.78 11.22
CA TYR A 209 -1.72 -20.08 10.31
C TYR A 209 -1.50 -21.36 9.52
N ALA A 210 -0.30 -21.62 9.02
CA ALA A 210 0.04 -22.85 8.32
C ALA A 210 -0.17 -24.09 9.22
N ARG A 211 0.27 -24.03 10.49
CA ARG A 211 0.06 -25.10 11.47
C ARG A 211 -1.40 -25.33 11.83
N ALA A 212 -2.23 -24.30 11.78
CA ALA A 212 -3.67 -24.41 12.04
C ALA A 212 -4.48 -24.83 10.81
N ALA A 213 -3.83 -25.30 9.73
CA ALA A 213 -4.42 -25.58 8.43
C ALA A 213 -5.23 -24.41 7.84
N LYS A 214 -5.00 -23.20 8.32
CA LYS A 214 -5.55 -21.97 7.74
C LYS A 214 -4.53 -21.44 6.74
N LEU A 215 -4.99 -21.18 5.53
CA LEU A 215 -4.16 -20.60 4.47
C LEU A 215 -3.67 -19.21 4.91
N GLY A 216 -2.44 -19.13 5.38
CA GLY A 216 -1.73 -17.86 5.61
C GLY A 216 -1.29 -17.25 4.31
N GLN A 217 -0.92 -15.97 4.35
CA GLN A 217 -0.32 -15.25 3.23
C GLN A 217 1.21 -15.18 3.44
N PRO A 218 1.99 -16.07 2.82
CA PRO A 218 3.44 -16.07 3.00
C PRO A 218 4.06 -14.76 2.51
N LEU A 219 4.95 -14.19 3.31
CA LEU A 219 5.72 -13.01 2.92
C LEU A 219 6.75 -13.40 1.86
N ALA A 220 6.69 -12.77 0.69
CA ALA A 220 7.68 -12.94 -0.35
C ALA A 220 8.77 -11.86 -0.28
N GLY A 221 8.39 -10.61 -0.03
CA GLY A 221 9.31 -9.49 0.00
C GLY A 221 8.62 -8.15 0.07
N PHE A 222 9.34 -7.12 -0.36
CA PHE A 222 8.87 -5.74 -0.40
C PHE A 222 9.05 -5.15 -1.80
N LYS A 223 8.23 -4.17 -2.11
CA LYS A 223 8.26 -3.42 -3.35
C LYS A 223 8.11 -1.91 -3.08
#